data_b10815f693c1774241ba83356ded56d4
#
_entry.id   b10815f693c1774241ba83356ded56d4
#
_cell.length_a   1.000
_cell.length_b   1.000
_cell.length_c   1.000
_cell.angle_alpha   90.00
_cell.angle_beta   90.00
_cell.angle_gamma   90.00
#
_symmetry.space_group_name_H-M   'P 1'
#
loop_
_entity.id
_entity.type
_entity.pdbx_description
1 polymer ?
#
loop_
_entity_poly.entity_id
_entity_poly.type
_entity_poly.pdbx_seq_one_letter_code
_entity_poly.pdbx_strand_id
1 'polypeptide(L)'
;KGTGAHAASPQEGNNAVTDISAVANMPYLENLRLRGTSVQDLSPLSGLEELRELQFGDAVWDTAVDLTPLATLTNLDYLSLPASMAPTDLSPLGELTNLTGLSFDGSSNNGWITDLTWLSDLNQIDQLYLPVGELTSLKGLEGATALTELNLYGPMYLTDLTPLASLKNLQRLYLYSNGTSGGGVVTKDLTCLSSLTRLSEINIEADGLESLRGIENLTELTSLRIYNSGNYDTASLRDISQLQNLTKLKELQLYVAADIQDFSPLSGLTGLTSLQVNGNFICSDYSFLSGLTELRELYFNGDSQNIRIKDLTGIQNLTKLQTLHLTVGALESLHGLENLTELTDIYLTGSDASFTDTAPLQNLTKVKTLRLPNRGYDVETACDLSGLARMTSLQEFNFSGKIKSLAPLAGLTSLRVLDINDQARDGEPALDLSPLASLKGVTDMTLQSQRVSDVSPVGQMTGLRTLYLGVGSYEHPLRDISALSNLTNLSSFTASGWTEITDTSPVAHVANVTIN
;
A
#
# COMPACT_ATOMS: atom_id res chain seq x y z
N LYS A 1 -27.99 -9.49 -18.58
CA LYS A 1 -27.38 -10.71 -18.05
C LYS A 1 -26.36 -11.19 -19.07
N GLY A 2 -25.10 -10.83 -18.90
CA GLY A 2 -23.97 -11.30 -19.67
C GLY A 2 -22.81 -11.51 -18.71
N THR A 3 -22.47 -12.76 -18.50
CA THR A 3 -21.34 -13.24 -17.73
C THR A 3 -20.06 -12.82 -18.44
N GLY A 4 -19.25 -11.97 -17.80
CA GLY A 4 -17.92 -11.61 -18.29
C GLY A 4 -16.99 -12.81 -18.21
N ALA A 5 -16.62 -13.37 -19.34
CA ALA A 5 -15.49 -14.25 -19.46
C ALA A 5 -14.23 -13.40 -19.57
N HIS A 6 -13.33 -13.50 -18.59
CA HIS A 6 -11.95 -13.03 -18.72
C HIS A 6 -11.31 -13.84 -19.87
N ALA A 7 -11.07 -13.15 -20.98
CA ALA A 7 -10.26 -13.70 -22.05
C ALA A 7 -8.80 -13.76 -21.57
N ALA A 8 -8.19 -14.93 -21.73
CA ALA A 8 -6.78 -15.15 -21.52
C ALA A 8 -5.95 -14.17 -22.37
N SER A 9 -4.82 -13.72 -21.82
CA SER A 9 -3.81 -12.93 -22.53
C SER A 9 -3.58 -13.50 -23.94
N PRO A 10 -3.67 -12.69 -25.01
CA PRO A 10 -3.26 -13.16 -26.32
C PRO A 10 -1.76 -13.47 -26.27
N GLN A 11 -1.41 -14.68 -26.64
CA GLN A 11 -0.03 -15.01 -26.97
C GLN A 11 0.41 -14.08 -28.11
N GLU A 12 1.66 -13.63 -28.05
CA GLU A 12 2.37 -12.89 -29.07
C GLU A 12 2.22 -13.60 -30.44
N GLY A 13 1.17 -13.26 -31.14
CA GLY A 13 1.00 -13.54 -32.55
C GLY A 13 1.29 -12.25 -33.29
N ASN A 14 2.36 -12.26 -34.04
CA ASN A 14 2.82 -11.22 -34.94
C ASN A 14 1.73 -10.89 -36.00
N ASN A 15 0.64 -10.25 -35.59
CA ASN A 15 -0.40 -9.74 -36.49
C ASN A 15 -0.09 -8.28 -36.82
N ALA A 16 0.98 -8.07 -37.54
CA ALA A 16 1.35 -6.76 -38.05
C ALA A 16 0.44 -6.36 -39.21
N VAL A 17 -0.82 -6.00 -38.91
CA VAL A 17 -1.55 -5.15 -39.82
C VAL A 17 -0.89 -3.78 -39.74
N THR A 18 -0.21 -3.39 -40.82
CA THR A 18 0.47 -2.09 -40.94
C THR A 18 -0.24 -1.20 -41.98
N ASP A 19 -1.06 -1.79 -42.88
CA ASP A 19 -1.77 -1.11 -43.95
C ASP A 19 -3.27 -1.17 -43.70
N ILE A 20 -3.89 0.01 -43.58
CA ILE A 20 -5.34 0.22 -43.47
C ILE A 20 -5.91 0.98 -44.65
N SER A 21 -5.22 1.05 -45.77
CA SER A 21 -5.68 1.78 -46.99
C SER A 21 -7.10 1.39 -47.44
N ALA A 22 -7.51 0.15 -47.19
CA ALA A 22 -8.85 -0.34 -47.53
C ALA A 22 -9.98 0.45 -46.81
N VAL A 23 -9.73 0.99 -45.58
CA VAL A 23 -10.79 1.70 -44.84
C VAL A 23 -11.17 3.03 -45.49
N ALA A 24 -10.29 3.63 -46.27
CA ALA A 24 -10.61 4.87 -47.03
C ALA A 24 -11.81 4.71 -47.96
N ASN A 25 -12.17 3.47 -48.33
CA ASN A 25 -13.33 3.16 -49.16
C ASN A 25 -14.60 2.85 -48.37
N MET A 26 -14.61 3.12 -47.06
CA MET A 26 -15.72 2.80 -46.15
C MET A 26 -16.32 4.09 -45.55
N PRO A 27 -16.94 4.98 -46.32
CA PRO A 27 -17.37 6.31 -45.84
C PRO A 27 -18.45 6.27 -44.74
N TYR A 28 -19.13 5.13 -44.57
CA TYR A 28 -20.16 4.92 -43.53
C TYR A 28 -19.62 4.14 -42.32
N LEU A 29 -18.30 4.06 -42.16
CA LEU A 29 -17.68 3.36 -41.01
C LEU A 29 -17.89 4.19 -39.73
N GLU A 30 -18.60 3.62 -38.74
CA GLU A 30 -18.87 4.28 -37.47
C GLU A 30 -17.89 3.87 -36.37
N ASN A 31 -17.37 2.63 -36.42
CA ASN A 31 -16.51 2.08 -35.37
C ASN A 31 -15.31 1.36 -36.00
N LEU A 32 -14.11 1.72 -35.58
CA LEU A 32 -12.86 1.08 -36.02
C LEU A 32 -11.98 0.72 -34.80
N ARG A 33 -11.62 -0.56 -34.69
CA ARG A 33 -10.75 -1.06 -33.66
C ARG A 33 -9.53 -1.74 -34.26
N LEU A 34 -8.35 -1.21 -33.95
CA LEU A 34 -7.05 -1.60 -34.51
C LEU A 34 -6.11 -2.14 -33.42
N ARG A 35 -6.66 -2.89 -32.47
CA ARG A 35 -5.88 -3.44 -31.34
C ARG A 35 -4.82 -4.41 -31.82
N GLY A 36 -3.59 -4.29 -31.28
CA GLY A 36 -2.48 -5.17 -31.58
C GLY A 36 -1.92 -5.00 -32.99
N THR A 37 -2.22 -3.88 -33.67
CA THR A 37 -1.68 -3.56 -34.99
C THR A 37 -0.44 -2.66 -34.88
N SER A 38 0.31 -2.53 -35.97
CA SER A 38 1.46 -1.62 -36.09
C SER A 38 1.21 -0.56 -37.17
N VAL A 39 -0.03 -0.04 -37.23
CA VAL A 39 -0.43 1.01 -38.19
C VAL A 39 0.25 2.31 -37.79
N GLN A 40 1.00 2.92 -38.69
CA GLN A 40 1.68 4.22 -38.51
C GLN A 40 1.19 5.29 -39.49
N ASP A 41 0.64 4.90 -40.64
CA ASP A 41 0.02 5.80 -41.62
C ASP A 41 -1.49 5.91 -41.35
N LEU A 42 -1.91 7.07 -40.81
CA LEU A 42 -3.30 7.38 -40.52
C LEU A 42 -4.02 8.09 -41.69
N SER A 43 -3.33 8.37 -42.79
CA SER A 43 -3.92 9.07 -43.94
C SER A 43 -5.21 8.41 -44.49
N PRO A 44 -5.37 7.05 -44.43
CA PRO A 44 -6.63 6.42 -44.90
C PRO A 44 -7.85 6.74 -44.04
N LEU A 45 -7.66 7.29 -42.83
CA LEU A 45 -8.75 7.69 -41.93
C LEU A 45 -9.32 9.08 -42.31
N SER A 46 -8.57 9.88 -43.05
CA SER A 46 -8.99 11.23 -43.44
C SER A 46 -10.30 11.18 -44.24
N GLY A 47 -11.29 11.93 -43.77
CA GLY A 47 -12.60 12.01 -44.46
C GLY A 47 -13.60 10.91 -44.05
N LEU A 48 -13.31 10.05 -43.10
CA LEU A 48 -14.29 9.12 -42.52
C LEU A 48 -15.20 9.86 -41.53
N GLU A 49 -16.00 10.80 -42.01
CA GLU A 49 -16.78 11.74 -41.19
C GLU A 49 -17.84 11.06 -40.30
N GLU A 50 -18.26 9.83 -40.63
CA GLU A 50 -19.23 9.07 -39.82
C GLU A 50 -18.58 8.30 -38.66
N LEU A 51 -17.22 8.34 -38.54
CA LEU A 51 -16.53 7.60 -37.50
C LEU A 51 -16.80 8.21 -36.12
N ARG A 52 -17.30 7.37 -35.18
CA ARG A 52 -17.65 7.75 -33.81
C ARG A 52 -16.71 7.14 -32.79
N GLU A 53 -16.16 5.96 -33.06
CA GLU A 53 -15.26 5.25 -32.18
C GLU A 53 -14.01 4.80 -32.94
N LEU A 54 -12.83 5.20 -32.44
CA LEU A 54 -11.54 4.78 -32.97
C LEU A 54 -10.65 4.30 -31.81
N GLN A 55 -10.21 3.03 -31.86
CA GLN A 55 -9.36 2.43 -30.83
C GLN A 55 -8.15 1.74 -31.43
N PHE A 56 -6.94 2.12 -30.97
CA PHE A 56 -5.67 1.46 -31.34
C PHE A 56 -5.22 0.43 -30.31
N GLY A 57 -5.66 0.51 -29.05
CA GLY A 57 -5.32 -0.45 -27.99
C GLY A 57 -3.83 -0.50 -27.68
N ASP A 58 -3.31 -1.71 -27.43
CA ASP A 58 -1.91 -1.96 -27.02
C ASP A 58 -0.91 -1.93 -28.22
N ALA A 59 -1.20 -1.19 -29.28
CA ALA A 59 -0.27 -1.06 -30.40
C ALA A 59 1.05 -0.42 -29.92
N VAL A 60 2.19 -0.98 -30.37
CA VAL A 60 3.51 -0.40 -30.12
C VAL A 60 3.90 0.44 -31.33
N TRP A 61 4.07 1.75 -31.12
CA TRP A 61 4.48 2.66 -32.18
C TRP A 61 5.88 3.21 -31.86
N ASP A 62 6.85 2.73 -32.63
CA ASP A 62 8.26 3.06 -32.42
C ASP A 62 8.69 4.40 -33.04
N THR A 63 7.80 5.05 -33.81
CA THR A 63 8.08 6.30 -34.51
C THR A 63 7.00 7.33 -34.22
N ALA A 64 7.35 8.60 -34.41
CA ALA A 64 6.40 9.71 -34.35
C ALA A 64 5.31 9.53 -35.43
N VAL A 65 4.04 9.60 -35.01
CA VAL A 65 2.88 9.43 -35.88
C VAL A 65 2.25 10.79 -36.18
N ASP A 66 1.93 11.05 -37.44
CA ASP A 66 1.20 12.25 -37.86
C ASP A 66 -0.29 12.09 -37.53
N LEU A 67 -0.81 12.94 -36.63
CA LEU A 67 -2.21 12.95 -36.21
C LEU A 67 -3.10 13.86 -37.11
N THR A 68 -2.53 14.60 -38.04
CA THR A 68 -3.28 15.51 -38.93
C THR A 68 -4.50 14.86 -39.58
N PRO A 69 -4.46 13.59 -40.05
CA PRO A 69 -5.64 12.92 -40.62
C PRO A 69 -6.83 12.81 -39.66
N LEU A 70 -6.58 12.79 -38.33
CA LEU A 70 -7.66 12.69 -37.35
C LEU A 70 -8.48 13.99 -37.22
N ALA A 71 -7.91 15.14 -37.53
CA ALA A 71 -8.58 16.44 -37.43
C ALA A 71 -9.89 16.53 -38.21
N THR A 72 -10.06 15.67 -39.21
CA THR A 72 -11.29 15.61 -40.06
C THR A 72 -12.41 14.79 -39.44
N LEU A 73 -12.14 14.03 -38.39
CA LEU A 73 -13.07 13.09 -37.73
C LEU A 73 -13.92 13.80 -36.66
N THR A 74 -14.56 14.90 -37.05
CA THR A 74 -15.25 15.80 -36.11
C THR A 74 -16.47 15.20 -35.42
N ASN A 75 -16.99 14.04 -35.90
CA ASN A 75 -18.08 13.29 -35.24
C ASN A 75 -17.58 12.22 -34.27
N LEU A 76 -16.25 12.16 -34.00
CA LEU A 76 -15.69 11.16 -33.11
C LEU A 76 -16.13 11.41 -31.65
N ASP A 77 -16.76 10.39 -31.05
CA ASP A 77 -17.22 10.42 -29.65
C ASP A 77 -16.15 9.88 -28.70
N TYR A 78 -15.39 8.85 -29.15
CA TYR A 78 -14.37 8.20 -28.35
C TYR A 78 -13.10 7.89 -29.16
N LEU A 79 -11.95 8.26 -28.58
CA LEU A 79 -10.62 7.98 -29.14
C LEU A 79 -9.74 7.31 -28.09
N SER A 80 -9.17 6.14 -28.44
CA SER A 80 -8.11 5.50 -27.66
C SER A 80 -6.85 5.39 -28.51
N LEU A 81 -5.77 5.99 -28.05
CA LEU A 81 -4.44 5.97 -28.66
C LEU A 81 -3.48 5.13 -27.80
N PRO A 82 -2.45 4.49 -28.38
CA PRO A 82 -1.47 3.75 -27.57
C PRO A 82 -0.59 4.72 -26.76
N ALA A 83 -0.38 4.42 -25.48
CA ALA A 83 0.50 5.22 -24.62
C ALA A 83 1.98 5.20 -25.06
N SER A 84 2.39 4.21 -25.84
CA SER A 84 3.74 4.13 -26.44
C SER A 84 3.96 5.09 -27.60
N MET A 85 2.87 5.68 -28.11
CA MET A 85 2.92 6.65 -29.19
C MET A 85 3.55 7.96 -28.70
N ALA A 86 4.44 8.52 -29.50
CA ALA A 86 5.02 9.83 -29.27
C ALA A 86 4.74 10.74 -30.48
N PRO A 87 3.52 11.31 -30.60
CA PRO A 87 3.22 12.23 -31.69
C PRO A 87 4.03 13.52 -31.53
N THR A 88 4.38 14.13 -32.65
CA THR A 88 5.10 15.39 -32.66
C THR A 88 4.21 16.59 -32.39
N ASP A 89 2.92 16.45 -32.66
CA ASP A 89 1.91 17.52 -32.53
C ASP A 89 0.55 16.93 -32.13
N LEU A 90 -0.03 17.40 -31.04
CA LEU A 90 -1.37 17.04 -30.57
C LEU A 90 -2.45 18.03 -31.00
N SER A 91 -2.12 19.14 -31.65
CA SER A 91 -3.09 20.14 -32.08
C SER A 91 -4.23 19.60 -32.96
N PRO A 92 -4.03 18.53 -33.82
CA PRO A 92 -5.10 17.93 -34.56
C PRO A 92 -6.22 17.34 -33.70
N LEU A 93 -5.92 16.92 -32.48
CA LEU A 93 -6.93 16.40 -31.55
C LEU A 93 -7.86 17.50 -31.02
N GLY A 94 -7.42 18.76 -31.01
CA GLY A 94 -8.23 19.92 -30.63
C GLY A 94 -9.43 20.20 -31.55
N GLU A 95 -9.39 19.68 -32.77
CA GLU A 95 -10.49 19.80 -33.74
C GLU A 95 -11.64 18.82 -33.43
N LEU A 96 -11.43 17.83 -32.56
CA LEU A 96 -12.40 16.77 -32.25
C LEU A 96 -13.40 17.24 -31.18
N THR A 97 -14.12 18.31 -31.45
CA THR A 97 -14.96 19.03 -30.46
C THR A 97 -16.16 18.24 -29.94
N ASN A 98 -16.54 17.13 -30.57
CA ASN A 98 -17.58 16.22 -30.10
C ASN A 98 -17.03 15.08 -29.22
N LEU A 99 -15.72 15.02 -29.02
CA LEU A 99 -15.09 13.95 -28.28
C LEU A 99 -15.52 14.00 -26.80
N THR A 100 -16.08 12.89 -26.33
CA THR A 100 -16.51 12.72 -24.92
C THR A 100 -15.49 11.92 -24.10
N GLY A 101 -14.75 10.99 -24.73
CA GLY A 101 -13.71 10.21 -24.07
C GLY A 101 -12.42 10.15 -24.87
N LEU A 102 -11.29 10.38 -24.18
CA LEU A 102 -9.94 10.23 -24.71
C LEU A 102 -9.09 9.43 -23.73
N SER A 103 -8.51 8.34 -24.21
CA SER A 103 -7.57 7.53 -23.43
C SER A 103 -6.30 7.23 -24.22
N PHE A 104 -5.21 6.98 -23.46
CA PHE A 104 -3.95 6.46 -23.98
C PHE A 104 -3.70 5.11 -23.32
N ASP A 105 -3.89 4.03 -24.10
CA ASP A 105 -3.85 2.67 -23.59
C ASP A 105 -2.43 2.10 -23.57
N GLY A 106 -2.11 1.37 -22.52
CA GLY A 106 -0.81 0.72 -22.33
C GLY A 106 0.01 1.32 -21.19
N SER A 107 1.02 0.58 -20.74
CA SER A 107 1.97 1.02 -19.72
C SER A 107 3.18 1.66 -20.38
N SER A 108 3.24 2.97 -20.53
CA SER A 108 4.50 3.63 -20.79
C SER A 108 4.98 4.29 -19.49
N ASN A 109 6.14 3.87 -18.99
CA ASN A 109 6.79 4.54 -17.85
C ASN A 109 7.37 5.91 -18.24
N ASN A 110 7.37 6.24 -19.52
CA ASN A 110 7.85 7.50 -20.08
C ASN A 110 6.68 8.21 -20.73
N GLY A 111 5.94 8.98 -19.97
CA GLY A 111 4.98 9.93 -20.52
C GLY A 111 5.67 10.91 -21.47
N TRP A 112 4.94 11.39 -22.47
CA TRP A 112 5.45 12.28 -23.51
C TRP A 112 4.60 13.53 -23.70
N ILE A 113 3.43 13.62 -23.03
CA ILE A 113 2.57 14.80 -23.09
C ILE A 113 3.12 15.87 -22.15
N THR A 114 3.64 16.95 -22.74
CA THR A 114 4.25 18.06 -22.01
C THR A 114 3.40 19.35 -22.07
N ASP A 115 2.36 19.38 -22.91
CA ASP A 115 1.47 20.54 -23.13
C ASP A 115 0.01 20.07 -23.28
N LEU A 116 -0.92 20.79 -22.65
CA LEU A 116 -2.36 20.53 -22.70
C LEU A 116 -3.16 21.60 -23.43
N THR A 117 -2.51 22.57 -24.10
CA THR A 117 -3.20 23.69 -24.78
C THR A 117 -4.16 23.25 -25.88
N TRP A 118 -3.95 22.07 -26.46
CA TRP A 118 -4.84 21.46 -27.47
C TRP A 118 -6.21 21.04 -26.89
N LEU A 119 -6.36 20.99 -25.55
CA LEU A 119 -7.65 20.68 -24.90
C LEU A 119 -8.61 21.88 -24.82
N SER A 120 -8.17 23.07 -25.16
CA SER A 120 -8.90 24.32 -24.91
C SER A 120 -10.32 24.36 -25.50
N ASP A 121 -10.58 23.64 -26.59
CA ASP A 121 -11.86 23.61 -27.28
C ASP A 121 -12.65 22.30 -27.08
N LEU A 122 -12.07 21.32 -26.34
CA LEU A 122 -12.68 20.01 -26.07
C LEU A 122 -13.64 20.05 -24.88
N ASN A 123 -14.68 20.88 -24.98
CA ASN A 123 -15.60 21.16 -23.88
C ASN A 123 -16.66 20.06 -23.62
N GLN A 124 -16.70 18.99 -24.43
CA GLN A 124 -17.59 17.85 -24.28
C GLN A 124 -16.91 16.65 -23.62
N ILE A 125 -15.57 16.68 -23.47
CA ILE A 125 -14.82 15.55 -22.92
C ILE A 125 -15.19 15.38 -21.44
N ASP A 126 -15.63 14.17 -21.06
CA ASP A 126 -16.07 13.87 -19.71
C ASP A 126 -15.06 13.03 -18.93
N GLN A 127 -14.20 12.29 -19.62
CA GLN A 127 -13.13 11.47 -19.02
C GLN A 127 -11.83 11.68 -19.77
N LEU A 128 -10.74 11.90 -19.01
CA LEU A 128 -9.44 12.17 -19.57
C LEU A 128 -8.34 11.42 -18.81
N TYR A 129 -7.65 10.53 -19.50
CA TYR A 129 -6.56 9.69 -18.98
C TYR A 129 -5.29 9.94 -19.79
N LEU A 130 -4.34 10.69 -19.27
CA LEU A 130 -3.16 11.12 -20.01
C LEU A 130 -1.84 10.66 -19.41
N PRO A 131 -0.96 9.97 -20.19
CA PRO A 131 0.43 9.72 -19.83
C PRO A 131 1.25 10.98 -20.03
N VAL A 132 1.53 11.71 -18.95
CA VAL A 132 2.27 12.96 -19.03
C VAL A 132 3.78 12.74 -18.85
N GLY A 133 4.60 13.56 -19.53
CA GLY A 133 6.05 13.53 -19.44
C GLY A 133 6.61 14.93 -19.16
N GLU A 134 7.16 15.16 -17.95
CA GLU A 134 7.69 16.47 -17.56
C GLU A 134 6.65 17.60 -17.69
N LEU A 135 5.37 17.31 -17.46
CA LEU A 135 4.30 18.30 -17.54
C LEU A 135 4.51 19.37 -16.46
N THR A 136 4.57 20.64 -16.87
CA THR A 136 4.79 21.78 -15.98
C THR A 136 3.61 22.73 -15.87
N SER A 137 2.58 22.57 -16.71
CA SER A 137 1.41 23.46 -16.77
C SER A 137 0.15 22.70 -17.11
N LEU A 138 -0.97 23.07 -16.48
CA LEU A 138 -2.32 22.60 -16.82
C LEU A 138 -3.07 23.53 -17.78
N LYS A 139 -2.38 24.54 -18.37
CA LYS A 139 -2.99 25.48 -19.32
C LYS A 139 -3.62 24.73 -20.49
N GLY A 140 -4.84 25.10 -20.85
CA GLY A 140 -5.67 24.43 -21.85
C GLY A 140 -6.74 23.55 -21.24
N LEU A 141 -6.50 23.02 -20.04
CA LEU A 141 -7.46 22.16 -19.35
C LEU A 141 -8.73 22.92 -18.91
N GLU A 142 -8.63 24.23 -18.72
CA GLU A 142 -9.77 25.10 -18.36
C GLU A 142 -10.91 25.08 -19.37
N GLY A 143 -10.68 24.66 -20.62
CA GLY A 143 -11.69 24.48 -21.64
C GLY A 143 -12.51 23.21 -21.51
N ALA A 144 -11.97 22.16 -20.89
CA ALA A 144 -12.61 20.85 -20.73
C ALA A 144 -13.66 20.84 -19.61
N THR A 145 -14.64 21.73 -19.67
CA THR A 145 -15.59 22.00 -18.58
C THR A 145 -16.61 20.89 -18.32
N ALA A 146 -16.76 19.91 -19.22
CA ALA A 146 -17.60 18.74 -19.01
C ALA A 146 -16.92 17.65 -18.16
N LEU A 147 -15.60 17.74 -17.90
CA LEU A 147 -14.84 16.70 -17.21
C LEU A 147 -15.47 16.31 -15.88
N THR A 148 -15.71 15.02 -15.74
CA THR A 148 -16.10 14.35 -14.52
C THR A 148 -14.93 13.56 -13.92
N GLU A 149 -13.96 13.13 -14.75
CA GLU A 149 -12.78 12.41 -14.32
C GLU A 149 -11.52 12.89 -15.03
N LEU A 150 -10.50 13.23 -14.25
CA LEU A 150 -9.17 13.60 -14.74
C LEU A 150 -8.13 12.70 -14.10
N ASN A 151 -7.36 12.02 -14.93
CA ASN A 151 -6.24 11.19 -14.52
C ASN A 151 -4.99 11.56 -15.32
N LEU A 152 -4.03 12.18 -14.65
CA LEU A 152 -2.70 12.47 -15.17
C LEU A 152 -1.69 11.58 -14.47
N TYR A 153 -0.96 10.77 -15.23
CA TYR A 153 0.03 9.86 -14.68
C TYR A 153 1.36 9.94 -15.43
N GLY A 154 2.45 9.97 -14.68
CA GLY A 154 3.81 10.12 -15.21
C GLY A 154 4.53 11.34 -14.66
N PRO A 155 5.79 11.58 -15.06
CA PRO A 155 6.58 12.69 -14.56
C PRO A 155 5.89 14.03 -14.76
N MET A 156 5.66 14.77 -13.67
CA MET A 156 5.07 16.11 -13.72
C MET A 156 5.70 17.00 -12.64
N TYR A 157 5.71 18.32 -12.90
CA TYR A 157 6.24 19.35 -11.99
C TYR A 157 5.25 20.52 -11.98
N LEU A 158 4.06 20.28 -11.44
CA LEU A 158 2.96 21.24 -11.46
C LEU A 158 3.05 22.18 -10.26
N THR A 159 3.28 23.46 -10.50
CA THR A 159 3.28 24.50 -9.46
C THR A 159 2.03 25.37 -9.47
N ASP A 160 1.25 25.33 -10.54
CA ASP A 160 -0.01 26.05 -10.68
C ASP A 160 -1.15 25.10 -11.04
N LEU A 161 -2.06 24.92 -10.11
CA LEU A 161 -3.27 24.09 -10.29
C LEU A 161 -4.53 24.94 -10.56
N THR A 162 -4.39 26.26 -10.75
CA THR A 162 -5.55 27.15 -10.94
C THR A 162 -6.44 26.79 -12.13
N PRO A 163 -5.93 26.19 -13.26
CA PRO A 163 -6.79 25.73 -14.33
C PRO A 163 -7.86 24.70 -13.90
N LEU A 164 -7.59 23.91 -12.85
CA LEU A 164 -8.58 22.97 -12.32
C LEU A 164 -9.85 23.66 -11.82
N ALA A 165 -9.75 24.91 -11.36
CA ALA A 165 -10.87 25.62 -10.74
C ALA A 165 -12.08 25.83 -11.67
N SER A 166 -11.92 25.70 -13.00
CA SER A 166 -13.00 25.77 -14.00
C SER A 166 -13.78 24.46 -14.14
N LEU A 167 -13.24 23.33 -13.71
CA LEU A 167 -13.79 21.98 -13.91
C LEU A 167 -14.90 21.66 -12.89
N LYS A 168 -15.99 22.41 -12.91
CA LYS A 168 -17.07 22.33 -11.90
C LYS A 168 -17.82 21.00 -11.84
N ASN A 169 -17.67 20.17 -12.88
CA ASN A 169 -18.30 18.86 -12.96
C ASN A 169 -17.39 17.73 -12.45
N LEU A 170 -16.12 18.06 -12.10
CA LEU A 170 -15.14 17.07 -11.70
C LEU A 170 -15.56 16.32 -10.44
N GLN A 171 -15.56 14.99 -10.51
CA GLN A 171 -15.90 14.07 -9.44
C GLN A 171 -14.67 13.27 -8.98
N ARG A 172 -13.75 12.96 -9.90
CA ARG A 172 -12.54 12.20 -9.61
C ARG A 172 -11.30 12.88 -10.16
N LEU A 173 -10.32 13.09 -9.30
CA LEU A 173 -9.05 13.74 -9.63
C LEU A 173 -7.88 12.87 -9.20
N TYR A 174 -7.05 12.46 -10.17
CA TYR A 174 -5.87 11.62 -9.97
C TYR A 174 -4.64 12.29 -10.61
N LEU A 175 -3.65 12.63 -9.80
CA LEU A 175 -2.38 13.23 -10.22
C LEU A 175 -1.23 12.46 -9.60
N TYR A 176 -0.58 11.56 -10.35
CA TYR A 176 0.55 10.77 -9.84
C TYR A 176 1.80 10.82 -10.71
N SER A 177 2.94 10.93 -10.08
CA SER A 177 4.24 11.01 -10.74
C SER A 177 4.93 9.66 -10.98
N ASN A 178 4.27 8.52 -10.73
CA ASN A 178 4.83 7.17 -10.90
C ASN A 178 6.15 6.93 -10.14
N GLY A 179 6.35 7.55 -8.98
CA GLY A 179 7.48 7.29 -8.10
C GLY A 179 8.83 7.80 -8.60
N THR A 180 8.85 8.73 -9.57
CA THR A 180 10.08 9.45 -9.90
C THR A 180 10.39 10.45 -8.78
N SER A 181 11.50 10.23 -8.07
CA SER A 181 11.91 11.07 -6.93
C SER A 181 11.92 12.55 -7.32
N GLY A 182 11.07 13.35 -6.66
CA GLY A 182 11.02 14.80 -6.83
C GLY A 182 10.08 15.30 -7.93
N GLY A 183 9.15 14.48 -8.42
CA GLY A 183 8.08 14.89 -9.33
C GLY A 183 6.72 14.88 -8.63
N GLY A 184 5.75 15.59 -9.18
CA GLY A 184 4.39 15.65 -8.67
C GLY A 184 3.81 17.06 -8.72
N VAL A 185 2.86 17.30 -7.83
CA VAL A 185 2.28 18.63 -7.63
C VAL A 185 3.09 19.35 -6.54
N VAL A 186 3.71 20.47 -6.86
CA VAL A 186 4.44 21.30 -5.89
C VAL A 186 3.53 22.44 -5.46
N THR A 187 2.85 22.25 -4.34
CA THR A 187 1.90 23.26 -3.81
C THR A 187 1.91 23.27 -2.29
N LYS A 188 1.58 24.45 -1.72
CA LYS A 188 1.46 24.62 -0.26
C LYS A 188 0.07 24.30 0.27
N ASP A 189 -0.94 24.43 -0.56
CA ASP A 189 -2.34 24.16 -0.21
C ASP A 189 -3.15 23.69 -1.42
N LEU A 190 -4.41 23.37 -1.21
CA LEU A 190 -5.35 22.89 -2.22
C LEU A 190 -6.46 23.89 -2.52
N THR A 191 -6.24 25.20 -2.32
CA THR A 191 -7.26 26.25 -2.52
C THR A 191 -7.83 26.30 -3.92
N CYS A 192 -7.08 25.86 -4.93
CA CYS A 192 -7.55 25.71 -6.31
C CYS A 192 -8.74 24.74 -6.44
N LEU A 193 -8.90 23.77 -5.51
CA LEU A 193 -9.98 22.79 -5.52
C LEU A 193 -11.26 23.28 -4.83
N SER A 194 -11.22 24.40 -4.09
CA SER A 194 -12.29 24.84 -3.19
C SER A 194 -13.66 25.01 -3.83
N SER A 195 -13.71 25.20 -5.13
CA SER A 195 -14.95 25.37 -5.90
C SER A 195 -15.46 24.08 -6.57
N LEU A 196 -14.74 22.96 -6.43
CA LEU A 196 -15.05 21.69 -7.08
C LEU A 196 -15.90 20.80 -6.15
N THR A 197 -17.04 21.31 -5.75
CA THR A 197 -17.91 20.70 -4.70
C THR A 197 -18.52 19.35 -5.09
N ARG A 198 -18.33 18.88 -6.33
CA ARG A 198 -18.74 17.56 -6.78
C ARG A 198 -17.66 16.48 -6.61
N LEU A 199 -16.44 16.87 -6.21
CA LEU A 199 -15.35 15.92 -5.99
C LEU A 199 -15.75 14.87 -4.94
N SER A 200 -15.68 13.63 -5.33
CA SER A 200 -15.90 12.44 -4.51
C SER A 200 -14.62 11.68 -4.23
N GLU A 201 -13.63 11.79 -5.13
CA GLU A 201 -12.34 11.13 -4.99
C GLU A 201 -11.19 12.06 -5.39
N ILE A 202 -10.19 12.13 -4.53
CA ILE A 202 -8.93 12.85 -4.76
C ILE A 202 -7.78 11.91 -4.45
N ASN A 203 -6.85 11.79 -5.40
CA ASN A 203 -5.60 11.08 -5.22
C ASN A 203 -4.48 11.89 -5.85
N ILE A 204 -3.65 12.51 -5.01
CA ILE A 204 -2.63 13.47 -5.44
C ILE A 204 -1.29 13.12 -4.82
N GLU A 205 -0.25 13.07 -5.65
CA GLU A 205 1.13 13.12 -5.19
C GLU A 205 1.57 14.58 -5.12
N ALA A 206 1.69 15.12 -3.90
CA ALA A 206 1.92 16.55 -3.67
C ALA A 206 3.13 16.79 -2.78
N ASP A 207 4.13 17.46 -3.33
CA ASP A 207 5.33 17.90 -2.61
C ASP A 207 5.15 19.28 -1.98
N GLY A 208 5.70 19.47 -0.78
CA GLY A 208 5.69 20.75 -0.09
C GLY A 208 4.33 21.19 0.46
N LEU A 209 3.35 20.28 0.54
CA LEU A 209 2.03 20.59 1.07
C LEU A 209 2.10 20.93 2.56
N GLU A 210 1.71 22.15 2.93
CA GLU A 210 1.71 22.66 4.31
C GLU A 210 0.32 22.57 4.95
N SER A 211 -0.77 22.57 4.16
CA SER A 211 -2.14 22.60 4.62
C SER A 211 -3.09 21.93 3.61
N LEU A 212 -4.18 21.35 4.10
CA LEU A 212 -5.29 20.85 3.27
C LEU A 212 -6.30 21.95 2.92
N ARG A 213 -5.99 23.21 3.16
CA ARG A 213 -6.87 24.35 2.86
C ARG A 213 -7.38 24.26 1.42
N GLY A 214 -8.69 24.43 1.23
CA GLY A 214 -9.37 24.32 -0.06
C GLY A 214 -10.25 23.09 -0.19
N ILE A 215 -10.10 22.07 0.68
CA ILE A 215 -10.97 20.90 0.64
C ILE A 215 -12.09 20.93 1.70
N GLU A 216 -12.11 21.93 2.60
CA GLU A 216 -13.02 22.01 3.74
C GLU A 216 -14.52 22.01 3.37
N ASN A 217 -14.86 22.36 2.13
CA ASN A 217 -16.22 22.38 1.60
C ASN A 217 -16.53 21.24 0.62
N LEU A 218 -15.59 20.33 0.39
CA LEU A 218 -15.77 19.19 -0.51
C LEU A 218 -16.50 18.05 0.19
N THR A 219 -17.71 18.34 0.67
CA THR A 219 -18.48 17.42 1.53
C THR A 219 -18.99 16.15 0.83
N GLU A 220 -18.81 16.04 -0.50
CA GLU A 220 -19.11 14.84 -1.26
C GLU A 220 -17.92 13.85 -1.28
N LEU A 221 -16.74 14.23 -0.74
CA LEU A 221 -15.58 13.35 -0.71
C LEU A 221 -15.85 12.05 0.05
N THR A 222 -15.57 10.94 -0.63
CA THR A 222 -15.63 9.58 -0.09
C THR A 222 -14.23 8.94 0.00
N SER A 223 -13.28 9.39 -0.83
CA SER A 223 -11.88 8.92 -0.80
C SER A 223 -10.93 10.11 -0.96
N LEU A 224 -9.97 10.21 -0.05
CA LEU A 224 -8.89 11.19 -0.10
C LEU A 224 -7.56 10.49 0.12
N ARG A 225 -6.68 10.57 -0.88
CA ARG A 225 -5.32 10.01 -0.82
C ARG A 225 -4.32 11.09 -1.19
N ILE A 226 -3.40 11.34 -0.28
CA ILE A 226 -2.31 12.31 -0.47
C ILE A 226 -1.01 11.61 -0.18
N TYR A 227 -0.13 11.59 -1.19
CA TYR A 227 1.22 11.07 -1.11
C TYR A 227 2.21 12.22 -1.21
N ASN A 228 3.28 12.14 -0.47
CA ASN A 228 4.42 13.03 -0.62
C ASN A 228 5.61 12.21 -1.14
N SER A 229 6.10 12.55 -2.34
CA SER A 229 7.27 11.90 -2.95
C SER A 229 8.59 12.57 -2.60
N GLY A 230 8.53 13.75 -1.98
CA GLY A 230 9.71 14.57 -1.69
C GLY A 230 10.58 14.02 -0.56
N ASN A 231 11.78 14.54 -0.46
CA ASN A 231 12.66 14.33 0.69
C ASN A 231 11.88 14.64 1.97
N TYR A 232 11.92 13.74 2.93
CA TYR A 232 11.29 13.88 4.25
C TYR A 232 11.58 15.19 4.99
N ASP A 233 12.59 15.94 4.51
CA ASP A 233 13.01 17.25 5.08
C ASP A 233 12.16 18.44 4.63
N THR A 234 11.34 18.34 3.59
CA THR A 234 10.62 19.48 2.98
C THR A 234 9.10 19.46 3.16
N ALA A 235 8.53 18.33 3.52
CA ALA A 235 7.09 18.23 3.71
C ALA A 235 6.69 18.64 5.13
N SER A 236 5.70 19.48 5.23
CA SER A 236 5.31 20.12 6.49
C SER A 236 3.80 20.20 6.67
N LEU A 237 3.04 19.17 6.23
CA LEU A 237 1.63 19.12 6.54
C LEU A 237 1.46 19.00 8.06
N ARG A 238 1.04 20.10 8.71
CA ARG A 238 0.87 20.19 10.16
C ARG A 238 -0.57 20.34 10.57
N ASP A 239 -1.40 20.86 9.66
CA ASP A 239 -2.80 21.19 9.92
C ASP A 239 -3.73 20.36 9.02
N ILE A 240 -4.55 19.51 9.64
CA ILE A 240 -5.58 18.69 9.01
C ILE A 240 -6.99 19.10 9.45
N SER A 241 -7.15 20.28 10.03
CA SER A 241 -8.45 20.80 10.53
C SER A 241 -9.53 20.85 9.45
N GLN A 242 -9.12 20.96 8.18
CA GLN A 242 -10.02 20.98 7.02
C GLN A 242 -10.78 19.67 6.83
N LEU A 243 -10.32 18.56 7.43
CA LEU A 243 -10.99 17.25 7.34
C LEU A 243 -12.28 17.18 8.17
N GLN A 244 -12.43 18.00 9.20
CA GLN A 244 -13.49 17.86 10.22
C GLN A 244 -14.93 17.77 9.68
N ASN A 245 -15.20 18.36 8.51
CA ASN A 245 -16.54 18.39 7.91
C ASN A 245 -16.75 17.35 6.80
N LEU A 246 -15.73 16.57 6.44
CA LEU A 246 -15.78 15.61 5.34
C LEU A 246 -16.39 14.28 5.80
N THR A 247 -17.56 14.33 6.38
CA THR A 247 -18.22 13.20 7.08
C THR A 247 -18.64 12.05 6.18
N LYS A 248 -18.61 12.23 4.85
CA LYS A 248 -18.84 11.16 3.87
C LYS A 248 -17.60 10.31 3.57
N LEU A 249 -16.41 10.70 4.07
CA LEU A 249 -15.19 9.94 3.84
C LEU A 249 -15.33 8.49 4.32
N LYS A 250 -14.93 7.58 3.44
CA LYS A 250 -14.82 6.13 3.66
C LYS A 250 -13.36 5.70 3.72
N GLU A 251 -12.52 6.36 2.93
CA GLU A 251 -11.10 6.09 2.84
C GLU A 251 -10.30 7.38 3.00
N LEU A 252 -9.35 7.38 3.91
CA LEU A 252 -8.38 8.45 4.11
C LEU A 252 -6.97 7.88 4.16
N GLN A 253 -6.12 8.32 3.24
CA GLN A 253 -4.71 7.93 3.19
C GLN A 253 -3.83 9.19 3.14
N LEU A 254 -3.02 9.38 4.18
CA LEU A 254 -2.06 10.47 4.30
C LEU A 254 -0.65 9.88 4.44
N TYR A 255 0.10 9.84 3.33
CA TYR A 255 1.51 9.47 3.31
C TYR A 255 2.34 10.74 3.26
N VAL A 256 2.44 11.40 4.38
CA VAL A 256 3.03 12.72 4.49
C VAL A 256 4.16 12.70 5.52
N ALA A 257 5.32 13.18 5.15
CA ALA A 257 6.37 13.48 6.11
C ALA A 257 5.96 14.75 6.86
N ALA A 258 5.23 14.62 7.98
CA ALA A 258 4.58 15.75 8.62
C ALA A 258 4.67 15.68 10.14
N ASP A 259 4.78 16.83 10.77
CA ASP A 259 4.69 17.02 12.22
C ASP A 259 3.24 17.29 12.65
N ILE A 260 2.28 16.44 12.26
CA ILE A 260 0.90 16.57 12.74
C ILE A 260 0.89 16.31 14.24
N GLN A 261 0.34 17.24 15.01
CA GLN A 261 0.23 17.14 16.46
C GLN A 261 -1.21 17.01 16.95
N ASP A 262 -2.19 17.41 16.12
CA ASP A 262 -3.62 17.35 16.45
C ASP A 262 -4.39 16.50 15.43
N PHE A 263 -4.86 15.34 15.88
CA PHE A 263 -5.70 14.42 15.12
C PHE A 263 -7.18 14.55 15.46
N SER A 264 -7.57 15.48 16.33
CA SER A 264 -8.99 15.70 16.71
C SER A 264 -9.93 15.95 15.52
N PRO A 265 -9.49 16.55 14.37
CA PRO A 265 -10.33 16.70 13.18
C PRO A 265 -10.84 15.37 12.59
N LEU A 266 -10.16 14.24 12.88
CA LEU A 266 -10.61 12.93 12.43
C LEU A 266 -11.80 12.38 13.20
N SER A 267 -12.05 12.85 14.43
CA SER A 267 -13.04 12.28 15.34
C SER A 267 -14.49 12.30 14.82
N GLY A 268 -14.81 13.25 13.93
CA GLY A 268 -16.11 13.39 13.28
C GLY A 268 -16.32 12.50 12.06
N LEU A 269 -15.28 11.83 11.56
CA LEU A 269 -15.33 11.05 10.32
C LEU A 269 -15.87 9.63 10.57
N THR A 270 -17.00 9.52 11.23
CA THR A 270 -17.57 8.25 11.72
C THR A 270 -17.92 7.24 10.63
N GLY A 271 -17.92 7.67 9.38
CA GLY A 271 -18.14 6.81 8.21
C GLY A 271 -16.89 6.12 7.67
N LEU A 272 -15.68 6.41 8.21
CA LEU A 272 -14.44 5.81 7.74
C LEU A 272 -14.43 4.29 7.90
N THR A 273 -14.02 3.61 6.83
CA THR A 273 -13.79 2.16 6.79
C THR A 273 -12.30 1.82 6.69
N SER A 274 -11.50 2.71 6.11
CA SER A 274 -10.04 2.57 6.02
C SER A 274 -9.37 3.90 6.36
N LEU A 275 -8.44 3.87 7.31
CA LEU A 275 -7.63 5.02 7.71
C LEU A 275 -6.16 4.63 7.67
N GLN A 276 -5.38 5.35 6.85
CA GLN A 276 -3.94 5.17 6.75
C GLN A 276 -3.24 6.51 6.95
N VAL A 277 -2.43 6.62 7.99
CA VAL A 277 -1.57 7.76 8.24
C VAL A 277 -0.15 7.24 8.44
N ASN A 278 0.75 7.66 7.54
CA ASN A 278 2.17 7.30 7.60
C ASN A 278 3.01 8.57 7.56
N GLY A 279 3.95 8.70 8.46
CA GLY A 279 4.84 9.86 8.46
C GLY A 279 5.41 10.16 9.83
N ASN A 280 6.06 11.32 9.95
CA ASN A 280 6.64 11.78 11.19
C ASN A 280 5.63 12.66 11.94
N PHE A 281 4.98 12.13 12.97
CA PHE A 281 4.00 12.85 13.77
C PHE A 281 4.15 12.54 15.26
N ILE A 282 3.57 13.40 16.10
CA ILE A 282 3.56 13.23 17.56
C ILE A 282 2.17 12.78 17.99
N CYS A 283 2.09 11.68 18.73
CA CYS A 283 0.82 11.18 19.23
C CYS A 283 1.01 10.61 20.66
N SER A 284 0.16 11.03 21.60
CA SER A 284 0.18 10.57 22.98
C SER A 284 -0.98 9.65 23.36
N ASP A 285 -2.05 9.65 22.57
CA ASP A 285 -3.19 8.75 22.72
C ASP A 285 -3.98 8.60 21.42
N TYR A 286 -4.83 7.58 21.35
CA TYR A 286 -5.68 7.31 20.20
C TYR A 286 -7.17 7.63 20.44
N SER A 287 -7.49 8.49 21.40
CA SER A 287 -8.87 8.81 21.81
C SER A 287 -9.72 9.40 20.67
N PHE A 288 -9.08 10.12 19.73
CA PHE A 288 -9.73 10.66 18.54
C PHE A 288 -10.32 9.57 17.61
N LEU A 289 -9.84 8.32 17.72
CA LEU A 289 -10.36 7.19 16.94
C LEU A 289 -11.61 6.57 17.53
N SER A 290 -11.97 6.86 18.79
CA SER A 290 -12.99 6.15 19.56
C SER A 290 -14.39 6.15 18.94
N GLY A 291 -14.71 7.15 18.11
CA GLY A 291 -15.96 7.27 17.37
C GLY A 291 -15.99 6.63 15.98
N LEU A 292 -14.84 6.16 15.48
CA LEU A 292 -14.71 5.65 14.11
C LEU A 292 -15.11 4.17 14.00
N THR A 293 -16.29 3.82 14.48
CA THR A 293 -16.76 2.44 14.70
C THR A 293 -16.98 1.62 13.41
N GLU A 294 -16.95 2.26 12.25
CA GLU A 294 -17.03 1.58 10.95
C GLU A 294 -15.67 1.12 10.43
N LEU A 295 -14.55 1.49 11.08
CA LEU A 295 -13.20 1.11 10.65
C LEU A 295 -13.04 -0.41 10.57
N ARG A 296 -12.46 -0.84 9.45
CA ARG A 296 -12.03 -2.21 9.14
C ARG A 296 -10.51 -2.30 9.03
N GLU A 297 -9.89 -1.23 8.56
CA GLU A 297 -8.45 -1.13 8.37
C GLU A 297 -7.92 0.13 9.02
N LEU A 298 -6.94 -0.03 9.89
CA LEU A 298 -6.26 1.07 10.57
C LEU A 298 -4.74 0.89 10.45
N TYR A 299 -4.12 1.81 9.71
CA TYR A 299 -2.66 1.93 9.59
C TYR A 299 -2.27 3.30 10.11
N PHE A 300 -1.63 3.34 11.26
CA PHE A 300 -1.22 4.58 11.90
C PHE A 300 0.24 4.46 12.32
N ASN A 301 1.14 4.71 11.34
CA ASN A 301 2.55 4.40 11.44
C ASN A 301 3.39 5.67 11.46
N GLY A 302 4.09 5.89 12.54
CA GLY A 302 4.97 7.03 12.75
C GLY A 302 6.32 6.63 13.31
N ASP A 303 7.11 7.62 13.72
CA ASP A 303 8.33 7.37 14.46
C ASP A 303 8.01 6.96 15.91
N SER A 304 8.45 5.79 16.33
CA SER A 304 8.22 5.26 17.67
C SER A 304 8.81 6.14 18.79
N GLN A 305 9.77 6.99 18.49
CA GLN A 305 10.33 7.94 19.46
C GLN A 305 9.37 9.11 19.77
N ASN A 306 8.53 9.47 18.79
CA ASN A 306 7.56 10.56 18.89
C ASN A 306 6.17 10.10 19.34
N ILE A 307 5.93 8.80 19.37
CA ILE A 307 4.66 8.20 19.77
C ILE A 307 4.80 7.61 21.17
N ARG A 308 3.97 8.04 22.11
CA ARG A 308 4.04 7.67 23.53
C ARG A 308 2.70 7.13 24.03
N ILE A 309 2.22 6.09 23.36
CA ILE A 309 0.95 5.42 23.68
C ILE A 309 1.15 4.45 24.83
N LYS A 310 0.36 4.60 25.90
CA LYS A 310 0.43 3.74 27.09
C LYS A 310 -0.49 2.53 27.01
N ASP A 311 -1.67 2.69 26.45
CA ASP A 311 -2.66 1.63 26.24
C ASP A 311 -3.44 1.88 24.95
N LEU A 312 -4.33 0.95 24.61
CA LEU A 312 -5.11 1.00 23.38
C LEU A 312 -6.60 1.30 23.61
N THR A 313 -6.95 1.91 24.76
CA THR A 313 -8.34 2.25 25.10
C THR A 313 -9.01 3.15 24.06
N GLY A 314 -8.22 3.98 23.35
CA GLY A 314 -8.72 4.84 22.27
C GLY A 314 -9.34 4.07 21.10
N ILE A 315 -9.00 2.79 20.91
CA ILE A 315 -9.53 1.96 19.82
C ILE A 315 -10.50 0.86 20.28
N GLN A 316 -10.80 0.75 21.58
CA GLN A 316 -11.59 -0.36 22.16
C GLN A 316 -13.01 -0.54 21.56
N ASN A 317 -13.55 0.50 20.93
CA ASN A 317 -14.88 0.48 20.32
C ASN A 317 -14.87 0.12 18.82
N LEU A 318 -13.70 -0.08 18.22
CA LEU A 318 -13.56 -0.37 16.78
C LEU A 318 -13.82 -1.85 16.48
N THR A 319 -14.99 -2.35 16.89
CA THR A 319 -15.33 -3.78 16.88
C THR A 319 -15.42 -4.41 15.49
N LYS A 320 -15.42 -3.61 14.42
CA LYS A 320 -15.38 -4.09 13.03
C LYS A 320 -13.96 -4.19 12.45
N LEU A 321 -12.96 -3.81 13.25
CA LEU A 321 -11.58 -3.77 12.80
C LEU A 321 -11.05 -5.16 12.47
N GLN A 322 -10.45 -5.30 11.28
CA GLN A 322 -9.88 -6.53 10.74
C GLN A 322 -8.35 -6.45 10.68
N THR A 323 -7.82 -5.30 10.31
CA THR A 323 -6.39 -5.06 10.19
C THR A 323 -6.00 -3.88 11.07
N LEU A 324 -5.00 -4.10 11.92
CA LEU A 324 -4.47 -3.12 12.86
C LEU A 324 -2.96 -3.02 12.74
N HIS A 325 -2.47 -1.91 12.21
CA HIS A 325 -1.05 -1.56 12.18
C HIS A 325 -0.85 -0.24 12.92
N LEU A 326 -0.22 -0.30 14.09
CA LEU A 326 0.04 0.88 14.92
C LEU A 326 1.50 0.95 15.36
N THR A 327 2.05 2.15 15.33
CA THR A 327 3.26 2.46 16.10
C THR A 327 2.87 2.89 17.51
N VAL A 328 3.39 2.24 18.52
CA VAL A 328 2.93 2.41 19.93
C VAL A 328 4.00 2.91 20.90
N GLY A 329 5.26 3.03 20.48
CA GLY A 329 6.34 3.54 21.33
C GLY A 329 6.39 2.85 22.71
N ALA A 330 6.00 3.55 23.75
CA ALA A 330 6.14 3.13 25.16
C ALA A 330 4.91 2.39 25.71
N LEU A 331 4.37 1.38 25.00
CA LEU A 331 3.15 0.65 25.39
C LEU A 331 3.31 -0.08 26.74
N GLU A 332 2.48 0.30 27.72
CA GLU A 332 2.47 -0.29 29.05
C GLU A 332 1.43 -1.42 29.20
N SER A 333 0.39 -1.45 28.34
CA SER A 333 -0.69 -2.43 28.37
C SER A 333 -1.32 -2.65 27.00
N LEU A 334 -1.78 -3.88 26.73
CA LEU A 334 -2.60 -4.23 25.54
C LEU A 334 -4.10 -3.97 25.76
N HIS A 335 -4.47 -3.35 26.89
CA HIS A 335 -5.85 -2.99 27.21
C HIS A 335 -6.48 -2.12 26.11
N GLY A 336 -7.67 -2.48 25.67
CA GLY A 336 -8.36 -1.87 24.53
C GLY A 336 -8.51 -2.81 23.33
N LEU A 337 -7.83 -3.99 23.33
CA LEU A 337 -7.96 -5.00 22.29
C LEU A 337 -9.05 -6.05 22.57
N GLU A 338 -9.54 -6.16 23.81
CA GLU A 338 -10.37 -7.28 24.30
C GLU A 338 -11.62 -7.56 23.45
N ASN A 339 -12.20 -6.52 22.86
CA ASN A 339 -13.47 -6.58 22.13
C ASN A 339 -13.31 -6.58 20.61
N LEU A 340 -12.07 -6.49 20.08
CA LEU A 340 -11.80 -6.38 18.65
C LEU A 340 -11.76 -7.75 17.98
N THR A 341 -12.81 -8.55 18.16
CA THR A 341 -12.87 -9.96 17.80
C THR A 341 -12.90 -10.26 16.30
N GLU A 342 -13.04 -9.24 15.46
CA GLU A 342 -12.93 -9.35 14.01
C GLU A 342 -11.49 -9.23 13.50
N LEU A 343 -10.51 -8.90 14.35
CA LEU A 343 -9.11 -8.78 13.96
C LEU A 343 -8.56 -10.09 13.40
N THR A 344 -7.91 -9.96 12.25
CA THR A 344 -7.15 -11.01 11.55
C THR A 344 -5.66 -10.74 11.58
N ASP A 345 -5.27 -9.46 11.56
CA ASP A 345 -3.88 -9.03 11.47
C ASP A 345 -3.59 -7.91 12.47
N ILE A 346 -2.60 -8.13 13.32
CA ILE A 346 -2.15 -7.19 14.35
C ILE A 346 -0.65 -6.97 14.21
N TYR A 347 -0.27 -5.74 13.89
CA TYR A 347 1.11 -5.28 13.83
C TYR A 347 1.26 -4.08 14.75
N LEU A 348 1.77 -4.31 15.95
CA LEU A 348 2.13 -3.26 16.89
C LEU A 348 3.65 -3.08 16.84
N THR A 349 4.12 -1.92 16.42
CA THR A 349 5.54 -1.62 16.29
C THR A 349 5.99 -0.60 17.34
N GLY A 350 7.19 -0.76 17.87
CA GLY A 350 7.76 0.13 18.87
C GLY A 350 8.93 -0.55 19.59
N SER A 351 9.72 0.22 20.34
CA SER A 351 10.97 -0.27 20.94
C SER A 351 10.99 -0.32 22.46
N ASP A 352 10.07 0.37 23.15
CA ASP A 352 10.16 0.59 24.60
C ASP A 352 8.90 0.11 25.34
N ALA A 353 8.23 -0.91 24.79
CA ALA A 353 7.04 -1.46 25.42
C ALA A 353 7.37 -2.15 26.75
N SER A 354 6.45 -2.03 27.73
CA SER A 354 6.64 -2.58 29.07
C SER A 354 5.47 -3.45 29.58
N PHE A 355 4.48 -3.74 28.70
CA PHE A 355 3.36 -4.62 29.06
C PHE A 355 3.85 -5.98 29.56
N THR A 356 3.15 -6.55 30.54
CA THR A 356 3.58 -7.77 31.24
C THR A 356 2.72 -8.99 30.96
N ASP A 357 1.59 -8.83 30.28
CA ASP A 357 0.71 -9.93 29.93
C ASP A 357 -0.02 -9.70 28.61
N THR A 358 -0.51 -10.81 28.04
CA THR A 358 -1.27 -10.83 26.80
C THR A 358 -2.76 -11.14 27.02
N ALA A 359 -3.27 -11.08 28.25
CA ALA A 359 -4.65 -11.40 28.59
C ALA A 359 -5.70 -10.66 27.72
N PRO A 360 -5.49 -9.38 27.31
CA PRO A 360 -6.41 -8.69 26.40
C PRO A 360 -6.62 -9.39 25.05
N LEU A 361 -5.71 -10.28 24.63
CA LEU A 361 -5.78 -10.98 23.34
C LEU A 361 -6.61 -12.28 23.40
N GLN A 362 -7.02 -12.76 24.58
CA GLN A 362 -7.60 -14.10 24.79
C GLN A 362 -8.84 -14.43 23.95
N ASN A 363 -9.58 -13.40 23.49
CA ASN A 363 -10.80 -13.56 22.70
C ASN A 363 -10.58 -13.38 21.18
N LEU A 364 -9.37 -13.03 20.76
CA LEU A 364 -9.05 -12.70 19.36
C LEU A 364 -8.73 -13.97 18.55
N THR A 365 -9.68 -14.89 18.47
CA THR A 365 -9.49 -16.23 17.88
C THR A 365 -9.35 -16.24 16.36
N LYS A 366 -9.67 -15.14 15.68
CA LYS A 366 -9.54 -15.01 14.21
C LYS A 366 -8.16 -14.53 13.75
N VAL A 367 -7.33 -14.07 14.67
CA VAL A 367 -6.00 -13.50 14.34
C VAL A 367 -5.13 -14.57 13.70
N LYS A 368 -4.56 -14.21 12.55
CA LYS A 368 -3.62 -15.00 11.75
C LYS A 368 -2.20 -14.50 11.90
N THR A 369 -2.03 -13.19 11.97
CA THR A 369 -0.73 -12.54 12.11
C THR A 369 -0.71 -11.69 13.37
N LEU A 370 0.26 -11.95 14.25
CA LEU A 370 0.46 -11.18 15.47
C LEU A 370 1.93 -10.78 15.60
N ARG A 371 2.18 -9.48 15.52
CA ARG A 371 3.47 -8.87 15.83
C ARG A 371 3.28 -7.90 16.98
N LEU A 372 3.96 -8.18 18.09
CA LEU A 372 3.93 -7.33 19.27
C LEU A 372 5.17 -6.41 19.29
N PRO A 373 5.07 -5.21 19.88
CA PRO A 373 6.19 -4.28 19.93
C PRO A 373 7.32 -4.85 20.77
N ASN A 374 8.55 -4.47 20.45
CA ASN A 374 9.72 -4.87 21.21
C ASN A 374 9.63 -4.31 22.63
N ARG A 375 9.78 -5.17 23.62
CA ARG A 375 9.88 -4.73 25.00
C ARG A 375 11.28 -4.18 25.26
N GLY A 376 11.35 -3.11 26.05
CA GLY A 376 12.64 -2.51 26.41
C GLY A 376 13.55 -3.51 27.14
N TYR A 377 14.85 -3.44 26.90
CA TYR A 377 15.86 -4.30 27.54
C TYR A 377 15.89 -4.18 29.06
N ASP A 378 15.42 -3.07 29.60
CA ASP A 378 15.39 -2.82 31.06
C ASP A 378 14.11 -3.33 31.75
N VAL A 379 13.20 -3.96 30.97
CA VAL A 379 11.96 -4.53 31.55
C VAL A 379 12.25 -5.89 32.16
N GLU A 380 12.50 -5.92 33.45
CA GLU A 380 12.85 -7.14 34.17
C GLU A 380 11.71 -8.15 34.32
N THR A 381 10.45 -7.68 34.33
CA THR A 381 9.28 -8.55 34.49
C THR A 381 9.06 -9.37 33.24
N ALA A 382 9.02 -10.70 33.35
CA ALA A 382 8.74 -11.59 32.25
C ALA A 382 7.27 -11.45 31.79
N CYS A 383 7.05 -11.44 30.46
CA CYS A 383 5.72 -11.36 29.86
C CYS A 383 4.99 -12.70 29.97
N ASP A 384 3.75 -12.67 30.42
CA ASP A 384 2.84 -13.81 30.42
C ASP A 384 2.11 -13.91 29.08
N LEU A 385 2.39 -14.97 28.30
CA LEU A 385 1.79 -15.22 27.00
C LEU A 385 0.46 -15.98 27.06
N SER A 386 -0.13 -16.17 28.26
CA SER A 386 -1.34 -16.99 28.44
C SER A 386 -2.54 -16.55 27.60
N GLY A 387 -2.65 -15.27 27.26
CA GLY A 387 -3.68 -14.74 26.38
C GLY A 387 -3.64 -15.31 24.95
N LEU A 388 -2.51 -15.89 24.53
CA LEU A 388 -2.39 -16.50 23.19
C LEU A 388 -2.99 -17.90 23.09
N ALA A 389 -3.22 -18.59 24.22
CA ALA A 389 -3.55 -20.01 24.23
C ALA A 389 -4.79 -20.40 23.39
N ARG A 390 -5.69 -19.45 23.12
CA ARG A 390 -6.93 -19.66 22.34
C ARG A 390 -6.85 -19.16 20.91
N MET A 391 -5.73 -18.57 20.47
CA MET A 391 -5.55 -18.01 19.14
C MET A 391 -5.21 -19.11 18.11
N THR A 392 -6.07 -20.12 17.99
CA THR A 392 -5.82 -21.32 17.16
C THR A 392 -5.74 -21.06 15.66
N SER A 393 -6.16 -19.89 15.18
CA SER A 393 -5.99 -19.45 13.78
C SER A 393 -4.62 -18.83 13.49
N LEU A 394 -3.77 -18.62 14.52
CA LEU A 394 -2.51 -17.91 14.41
C LEU A 394 -1.54 -18.68 13.50
N GLN A 395 -1.04 -17.98 12.47
CA GLN A 395 -0.11 -18.49 11.46
C GLN A 395 1.28 -17.87 11.61
N GLU A 396 1.34 -16.61 12.01
CA GLU A 396 2.59 -15.88 12.22
C GLU A 396 2.60 -15.22 13.60
N PHE A 397 3.64 -15.48 14.36
CA PHE A 397 3.85 -14.86 15.66
C PHE A 397 5.27 -14.33 15.79
N ASN A 398 5.38 -13.04 16.12
CA ASN A 398 6.64 -12.37 16.42
C ASN A 398 6.54 -11.70 17.79
N PHE A 399 7.54 -11.97 18.64
CA PHE A 399 7.66 -11.39 19.97
C PHE A 399 9.12 -11.19 20.37
N SER A 400 9.42 -10.02 20.90
CA SER A 400 10.72 -9.68 21.47
C SER A 400 10.55 -9.12 22.88
N GLY A 401 11.13 -9.80 23.88
CA GLY A 401 11.06 -9.44 25.30
C GLY A 401 11.28 -10.66 26.20
N LYS A 402 11.49 -10.42 27.49
CA LYS A 402 11.63 -11.51 28.47
C LYS A 402 10.32 -12.33 28.57
N ILE A 403 10.41 -13.65 28.38
CA ILE A 403 9.29 -14.58 28.32
C ILE A 403 9.16 -15.36 29.62
N LYS A 404 7.93 -15.48 30.15
CA LYS A 404 7.64 -16.28 31.33
C LYS A 404 7.56 -17.78 30.99
N SER A 405 6.88 -18.15 29.90
CA SER A 405 6.71 -19.53 29.47
C SER A 405 6.21 -19.59 28.03
N LEU A 406 6.61 -20.63 27.27
CA LEU A 406 6.10 -20.93 25.93
C LEU A 406 4.89 -21.91 25.96
N ALA A 407 4.46 -22.37 27.14
CA ALA A 407 3.32 -23.30 27.27
C ALA A 407 2.05 -22.85 26.54
N PRO A 408 1.68 -21.55 26.48
CA PRO A 408 0.51 -21.10 25.74
C PRO A 408 0.56 -21.36 24.23
N LEU A 409 1.76 -21.58 23.66
CA LEU A 409 1.92 -21.83 22.23
C LEU A 409 1.63 -23.27 21.83
N ALA A 410 1.64 -24.24 22.76
CA ALA A 410 1.55 -25.68 22.46
C ALA A 410 0.31 -26.08 21.63
N GLY A 411 -0.81 -25.35 21.76
CA GLY A 411 -2.05 -25.60 21.02
C GLY A 411 -2.16 -24.92 19.67
N LEU A 412 -1.21 -24.06 19.28
CA LEU A 412 -1.29 -23.19 18.11
C LEU A 412 -0.78 -23.88 16.84
N THR A 413 -1.38 -25.00 16.50
CA THR A 413 -0.93 -25.90 15.41
C THR A 413 -1.08 -25.31 14.01
N SER A 414 -1.75 -24.18 13.86
CA SER A 414 -1.81 -23.42 12.60
C SER A 414 -0.55 -22.60 12.31
N LEU A 415 0.34 -22.41 13.29
CA LEU A 415 1.57 -21.64 13.12
C LEU A 415 2.43 -22.16 11.96
N ARG A 416 2.96 -21.21 11.18
CA ARG A 416 3.87 -21.40 10.05
C ARG A 416 5.19 -20.66 10.27
N VAL A 417 5.09 -19.44 10.81
CA VAL A 417 6.24 -18.60 11.11
C VAL A 417 6.25 -18.29 12.61
N LEU A 418 7.38 -18.57 13.26
CA LEU A 418 7.59 -18.33 14.69
C LEU A 418 8.90 -17.58 14.87
N ASP A 419 8.80 -16.32 15.30
CA ASP A 419 9.96 -15.47 15.57
C ASP A 419 9.93 -15.03 17.04
N ILE A 420 10.85 -15.56 17.83
CA ILE A 420 10.97 -15.32 19.27
C ILE A 420 12.37 -14.81 19.59
N ASN A 421 12.41 -13.63 20.19
CA ASN A 421 13.61 -13.08 20.81
C ASN A 421 13.38 -12.92 22.31
N ASP A 422 13.81 -13.93 23.09
CA ASP A 422 13.73 -13.90 24.53
C ASP A 422 14.93 -13.11 25.09
N GLN A 423 14.64 -11.95 25.64
CA GLN A 423 15.64 -11.00 26.17
C GLN A 423 16.03 -11.27 27.61
N ALA A 424 15.74 -12.46 28.17
CA ALA A 424 16.20 -12.83 29.49
C ALA A 424 17.73 -12.91 29.53
N ARG A 425 18.30 -12.48 30.65
CA ARG A 425 19.76 -12.44 30.87
C ARG A 425 20.29 -13.81 31.28
N ASP A 426 21.60 -13.97 31.16
CA ASP A 426 22.32 -15.11 31.71
C ASP A 426 22.06 -15.25 33.22
N GLY A 427 22.02 -16.48 33.72
CA GLY A 427 21.68 -16.78 35.11
C GLY A 427 20.17 -16.90 35.41
N GLU A 428 19.29 -16.63 34.46
CA GLU A 428 17.86 -16.87 34.59
C GLU A 428 17.54 -18.38 34.38
N PRO A 429 16.43 -18.90 34.94
CA PRO A 429 16.01 -20.30 34.69
C PRO A 429 15.89 -20.63 33.22
N ALA A 430 16.30 -21.85 32.84
CA ALA A 430 16.20 -22.33 31.44
C ALA A 430 14.78 -22.16 30.88
N LEU A 431 14.68 -21.74 29.61
CA LEU A 431 13.43 -21.64 28.90
C LEU A 431 13.03 -23.03 28.36
N ASP A 432 11.90 -23.54 28.83
CA ASP A 432 11.38 -24.83 28.41
C ASP A 432 10.82 -24.73 26.97
N LEU A 433 11.43 -25.45 26.02
CA LEU A 433 11.00 -25.53 24.62
C LEU A 433 10.01 -26.68 24.36
N SER A 434 9.70 -27.54 25.35
CA SER A 434 8.83 -28.69 25.16
C SER A 434 7.45 -28.35 24.56
N PRO A 435 6.84 -27.17 24.83
CA PRO A 435 5.59 -26.77 24.19
C PRO A 435 5.68 -26.62 22.66
N LEU A 436 6.86 -26.38 22.12
CA LEU A 436 7.05 -26.18 20.66
C LEU A 436 7.03 -27.51 19.89
N ALA A 437 7.25 -28.65 20.56
CA ALA A 437 7.31 -29.98 19.94
C ALA A 437 6.03 -30.36 19.19
N SER A 438 4.88 -29.79 19.56
CA SER A 438 3.57 -30.02 18.91
C SER A 438 3.39 -29.22 17.61
N LEU A 439 4.20 -28.20 17.36
CA LEU A 439 4.06 -27.23 16.29
C LEU A 439 4.66 -27.74 14.96
N LYS A 440 4.20 -28.88 14.50
CA LYS A 440 4.71 -29.57 13.30
C LYS A 440 4.44 -28.83 11.99
N GLY A 441 3.56 -27.82 12.02
CA GLY A 441 3.22 -27.01 10.86
C GLY A 441 4.17 -25.82 10.63
N VAL A 442 5.05 -25.49 11.60
CA VAL A 442 5.98 -24.39 11.48
C VAL A 442 7.03 -24.72 10.41
N THR A 443 7.19 -23.81 9.46
CA THR A 443 8.16 -23.91 8.36
C THR A 443 9.39 -23.03 8.60
N ASP A 444 9.19 -21.90 9.26
CA ASP A 444 10.24 -20.91 9.48
C ASP A 444 10.26 -20.53 10.95
N MET A 445 11.42 -20.73 11.59
CA MET A 445 11.60 -20.42 13.00
C MET A 445 12.88 -19.63 13.25
N THR A 446 12.73 -18.54 13.96
CA THR A 446 13.81 -17.79 14.62
C THR A 446 13.64 -17.90 16.12
N LEU A 447 14.67 -18.37 16.82
CA LEU A 447 14.72 -18.38 18.29
C LEU A 447 16.03 -17.76 18.76
N GLN A 448 15.92 -16.69 19.52
CA GLN A 448 17.04 -16.08 20.21
C GLN A 448 16.79 -16.14 21.73
N SER A 449 17.72 -16.69 22.47
CA SER A 449 17.62 -16.76 23.94
C SER A 449 18.95 -17.20 24.55
N GLN A 450 19.41 -16.50 25.58
CA GLN A 450 20.57 -16.91 26.38
C GLN A 450 20.26 -18.08 27.33
N ARG A 451 18.99 -18.42 27.53
CA ARG A 451 18.52 -19.47 28.46
C ARG A 451 18.26 -20.83 27.81
N VAL A 452 18.64 -20.99 26.55
CA VAL A 452 18.37 -22.22 25.80
C VAL A 452 19.67 -22.92 25.44
N SER A 453 19.82 -24.15 25.94
CA SER A 453 20.90 -25.08 25.57
C SER A 453 20.38 -26.44 25.10
N ASP A 454 19.13 -26.78 25.36
CA ASP A 454 18.46 -27.99 24.88
C ASP A 454 17.47 -27.63 23.74
N VAL A 455 17.77 -28.10 22.53
CA VAL A 455 16.93 -27.91 21.34
C VAL A 455 16.24 -29.20 20.90
N SER A 456 16.25 -30.24 21.75
CA SER A 456 15.60 -31.52 21.47
C SER A 456 14.12 -31.38 21.10
N PRO A 457 13.31 -30.49 21.73
CA PRO A 457 11.91 -30.29 21.32
C PRO A 457 11.79 -29.72 19.91
N VAL A 458 12.72 -28.87 19.46
CA VAL A 458 12.74 -28.32 18.09
C VAL A 458 12.90 -29.43 17.05
N GLY A 459 13.66 -30.48 17.38
CA GLY A 459 13.82 -31.65 16.51
C GLY A 459 12.52 -32.42 16.22
N GLN A 460 11.42 -32.15 16.93
CA GLN A 460 10.09 -32.72 16.68
C GLN A 460 9.22 -31.85 15.74
N MET A 461 9.67 -30.64 15.40
CA MET A 461 8.98 -29.71 14.51
C MET A 461 9.27 -30.06 13.04
N THR A 462 8.80 -31.23 12.58
CA THR A 462 9.17 -31.85 11.30
C THR A 462 8.81 -31.05 10.04
N GLY A 463 8.02 -29.99 10.18
CA GLY A 463 7.70 -29.06 9.08
C GLY A 463 8.78 -28.05 8.76
N LEU A 464 9.80 -27.87 9.65
CA LEU A 464 10.80 -26.81 9.52
C LEU A 464 11.59 -26.92 8.20
N ARG A 465 11.72 -25.77 7.54
CA ARG A 465 12.53 -25.54 6.34
C ARG A 465 13.66 -24.56 6.62
N THR A 466 13.38 -23.55 7.43
CA THR A 466 14.36 -22.54 7.85
C THR A 466 14.40 -22.50 9.37
N LEU A 467 15.61 -22.64 9.94
CA LEU A 467 15.83 -22.59 11.38
C LEU A 467 17.03 -21.67 11.70
N TYR A 468 16.75 -20.62 12.45
CA TYR A 468 17.77 -19.77 13.05
C TYR A 468 17.74 -19.94 14.57
N LEU A 469 18.86 -20.33 15.16
CA LEU A 469 19.06 -20.47 16.59
C LEU A 469 20.17 -19.48 17.05
N GLY A 470 19.78 -18.38 17.66
CA GLY A 470 20.67 -17.45 18.39
C GLY A 470 20.66 -17.77 19.88
N VAL A 471 21.18 -18.94 20.27
CA VAL A 471 20.96 -19.49 21.60
C VAL A 471 22.25 -19.77 22.36
N GLY A 472 22.10 -20.03 23.66
CA GLY A 472 23.18 -20.34 24.55
C GLY A 472 23.81 -19.12 25.20
N SER A 473 24.51 -19.37 26.30
CA SER A 473 25.29 -18.40 27.06
C SER A 473 26.59 -19.05 27.49
N TYR A 474 27.47 -18.30 28.13
CA TYR A 474 28.69 -18.85 28.73
C TYR A 474 28.39 -19.98 29.73
N GLU A 475 27.30 -19.84 30.48
CA GLU A 475 26.86 -20.85 31.47
C GLU A 475 26.09 -22.00 30.83
N HIS A 476 25.39 -21.73 29.69
CA HIS A 476 24.51 -22.67 29.02
C HIS A 476 24.80 -22.74 27.51
N PRO A 477 26.01 -23.19 27.07
CA PRO A 477 26.33 -23.25 25.66
C PRO A 477 25.50 -24.33 24.94
N LEU A 478 25.11 -24.07 23.70
CA LEU A 478 24.50 -25.08 22.84
C LEU A 478 25.59 -26.07 22.36
N ARG A 479 25.47 -27.34 22.76
CA ARG A 479 26.41 -28.42 22.43
C ARG A 479 25.82 -29.49 21.55
N ASP A 480 24.60 -29.90 21.82
CA ASP A 480 23.94 -31.04 21.21
C ASP A 480 22.82 -30.58 20.27
N ILE A 481 22.98 -30.92 18.98
CA ILE A 481 21.99 -30.70 17.93
C ILE A 481 21.52 -32.02 17.31
N SER A 482 21.77 -33.15 17.97
CA SER A 482 21.45 -34.50 17.44
C SER A 482 19.98 -34.65 17.02
N ALA A 483 19.07 -34.03 17.76
CA ALA A 483 17.63 -34.03 17.47
C ALA A 483 17.27 -33.38 16.12
N LEU A 484 18.11 -32.49 15.58
CA LEU A 484 17.86 -31.84 14.30
C LEU A 484 17.97 -32.81 13.11
N SER A 485 18.55 -34.02 13.31
CA SER A 485 18.58 -35.09 12.31
C SER A 485 17.18 -35.53 11.86
N ASN A 486 16.14 -35.30 12.69
CA ASN A 486 14.76 -35.62 12.37
C ASN A 486 14.10 -34.59 11.42
N LEU A 487 14.72 -33.44 11.22
CA LEU A 487 14.19 -32.34 10.41
C LEU A 487 14.53 -32.52 8.92
N THR A 488 13.98 -33.57 8.31
CA THR A 488 14.29 -33.98 6.92
C THR A 488 13.88 -32.94 5.87
N ASN A 489 13.03 -31.97 6.20
CA ASN A 489 12.64 -30.86 5.32
C ASN A 489 13.51 -29.63 5.47
N LEU A 490 14.47 -29.63 6.43
CA LEU A 490 15.31 -28.48 6.73
C LEU A 490 16.26 -28.20 5.56
N SER A 491 16.17 -27.00 4.99
CA SER A 491 16.99 -26.52 3.86
C SER A 491 17.99 -25.45 4.26
N SER A 492 17.73 -24.75 5.36
CA SER A 492 18.61 -23.71 5.90
C SER A 492 18.67 -23.78 7.43
N PHE A 493 19.88 -23.87 7.95
CA PHE A 493 20.15 -23.86 9.38
C PHE A 493 21.24 -22.86 9.72
N THR A 494 20.97 -22.01 10.69
CA THR A 494 21.94 -21.09 11.26
C THR A 494 21.96 -21.23 12.77
N ALA A 495 23.12 -21.47 13.36
CA ALA A 495 23.35 -21.37 14.78
C ALA A 495 24.35 -20.24 15.07
N SER A 496 24.00 -19.38 16.01
CA SER A 496 24.85 -18.27 16.47
C SER A 496 24.71 -18.10 17.99
N GLY A 497 25.63 -17.34 18.60
CA GLY A 497 25.64 -17.16 20.04
C GLY A 497 26.74 -17.99 20.72
N TRP A 498 26.51 -18.50 21.92
CA TRP A 498 27.45 -19.39 22.62
C TRP A 498 27.22 -20.83 22.19
N THR A 499 27.88 -21.21 21.08
CA THR A 499 27.78 -22.55 20.53
C THR A 499 29.11 -23.29 20.73
N GLU A 500 29.03 -24.50 21.29
CA GLU A 500 30.14 -25.45 21.43
C GLU A 500 29.81 -26.75 20.67
N ILE A 501 29.17 -26.61 19.50
CA ILE A 501 28.75 -27.73 18.63
C ILE A 501 30.00 -28.36 18.03
N THR A 502 30.26 -29.63 18.36
CA THR A 502 31.40 -30.40 17.85
C THR A 502 31.00 -31.41 16.78
N ASP A 503 29.73 -31.87 16.79
CA ASP A 503 29.17 -32.78 15.79
C ASP A 503 28.12 -32.07 14.94
N THR A 504 28.43 -31.87 13.69
CA THR A 504 27.53 -31.28 12.67
C THR A 504 26.83 -32.33 11.81
N SER A 505 27.07 -33.61 12.04
CA SER A 505 26.47 -34.70 11.27
C SER A 505 24.92 -34.68 11.28
N PRO A 506 24.22 -34.23 12.36
CA PRO A 506 22.77 -34.13 12.37
C PRO A 506 22.17 -33.22 11.31
N VAL A 507 22.94 -32.24 10.83
CA VAL A 507 22.52 -31.28 9.80
C VAL A 507 23.24 -31.47 8.45
N ALA A 508 23.91 -32.60 8.27
CA ALA A 508 24.65 -32.91 7.02
C ALA A 508 23.74 -32.98 5.75
N HIS A 509 22.45 -33.19 5.94
CA HIS A 509 21.45 -33.19 4.86
C HIS A 509 20.95 -31.79 4.49
N VAL A 510 21.30 -30.76 5.24
CA VAL A 510 20.82 -29.39 5.06
C VAL A 510 21.67 -28.67 4.02
N ALA A 511 21.04 -28.03 3.03
CA ALA A 511 21.76 -27.39 1.92
C ALA A 511 22.57 -26.17 2.35
N ASN A 512 22.06 -25.39 3.28
CA ASN A 512 22.71 -24.17 3.78
C ASN A 512 22.89 -24.26 5.29
N VAL A 513 24.13 -24.41 5.75
CA VAL A 513 24.47 -24.48 7.18
C VAL A 513 25.49 -23.42 7.55
N THR A 514 25.17 -22.63 8.59
CA THR A 514 26.07 -21.64 9.17
C THR A 514 26.12 -21.85 10.68
N ILE A 515 27.30 -22.04 11.23
CA ILE A 515 27.55 -22.16 12.68
C ILE A 515 28.66 -21.18 13.04
N ASN A 516 28.36 -20.16 13.86
CA ASN A 516 29.26 -19.07 14.25
C ASN A 516 29.58 -19.12 15.75
#